data_61ab0a7983fdc76db728715b0a905888
#
_entry.id   61ab0a7983fdc76db728715b0a905888
#
_cell.length_a   1.000
_cell.length_b   1.000
_cell.length_c   1.000
_cell.angle_alpha   90.00
_cell.angle_beta   90.00
_cell.angle_gamma   90.00
#
_symmetry.space_group_name_H-M   'P 1'
#
loop_
_entity.id
_entity.type
_entity.pdbx_description
1 polymer ?
#
loop_
_entity_poly.entity_id
_entity_poly.type
_entity_poly.pdbx_seq_one_letter_code
_entity_poly.pdbx_strand_id
1 'polypeptide(L)'
;MKDKEFGYAMKALRMVIRREWHRMTSRRLYLGVCVVLPLLCLFFMATIFGNGQMENIPVGIVDLDNTATSRNISRRISAAPTFRVTEHFTDEADARRALQQKDIYGYLVIPPRFEQKAVTGTGATLTYYYHYALLSVGSELMAAFENTLAPVALSPIVMQAEALGVSGEQIQTFLLPVEASTHPLYNPDMDYSIYLSQPFFFVLFQILIL
;
A
#
# COMPACT_ATOMS: atom_id res chain seq x y z
N MET A 1 34.98 23.57 38.29
CA MET A 1 33.91 24.60 38.34
C MET A 1 32.67 24.15 37.57
N LYS A 2 32.80 23.58 36.38
CA LYS A 2 31.69 23.06 35.54
C LYS A 2 30.79 22.02 36.21
N ASP A 3 31.33 21.10 36.98
CA ASP A 3 30.57 20.00 37.60
C ASP A 3 29.60 20.48 38.69
N LYS A 4 29.95 21.55 39.42
CA LYS A 4 29.03 22.13 40.40
C LYS A 4 27.87 22.87 39.75
N GLU A 5 28.10 23.59 38.66
CA GLU A 5 27.04 24.28 37.91
C GLU A 5 26.06 23.29 37.30
N PHE A 6 26.58 22.18 36.76
CA PHE A 6 25.74 21.11 36.24
C PHE A 6 24.87 20.46 37.31
N GLY A 7 25.42 20.27 38.52
CA GLY A 7 24.69 19.76 39.66
C GLY A 7 23.58 20.70 40.17
N TYR A 8 23.80 22.01 40.12
CA TYR A 8 22.76 23.00 40.46
C TYR A 8 21.66 23.07 39.41
N ALA A 9 22.03 23.03 38.12
CA ALA A 9 21.06 23.00 37.03
C ALA A 9 20.16 21.77 37.08
N MET A 10 20.73 20.58 37.37
CA MET A 10 19.98 19.34 37.51
C MET A 10 19.01 19.37 38.70
N LYS A 11 19.42 19.93 39.83
CA LYS A 11 18.53 20.12 40.99
C LYS A 11 17.39 21.09 40.69
N ALA A 12 17.70 22.21 40.05
CA ALA A 12 16.71 23.20 39.65
C ALA A 12 15.68 22.58 38.65
N LEU A 13 16.16 21.84 37.67
CA LEU A 13 15.30 21.13 36.70
C LEU A 13 14.37 20.13 37.41
N ARG A 14 14.92 19.35 38.36
CA ARG A 14 14.12 18.38 39.12
C ARG A 14 13.05 19.03 39.99
N MET A 15 13.34 20.20 40.58
CA MET A 15 12.34 20.96 41.33
C MET A 15 11.22 21.53 40.43
N VAL A 16 11.58 22.02 39.25
CA VAL A 16 10.59 22.52 38.27
C VAL A 16 9.72 21.38 37.81
N ILE A 17 10.31 20.24 37.40
CA ILE A 17 9.54 19.06 36.96
C ILE A 17 8.57 18.60 38.05
N ARG A 18 9.03 18.53 39.30
CA ARG A 18 8.19 18.09 40.42
C ARG A 18 7.06 19.07 40.71
N ARG A 19 7.31 20.37 40.57
CA ARG A 19 6.28 21.42 40.74
C ARG A 19 5.22 21.33 39.65
N GLU A 20 5.63 21.22 38.39
CA GLU A 20 4.72 21.12 37.28
C GLU A 20 3.94 19.79 37.31
N TRP A 21 4.60 18.69 37.66
CA TRP A 21 3.93 17.41 37.87
C TRP A 21 2.82 17.50 38.93
N HIS A 22 3.13 18.12 40.07
CA HIS A 22 2.14 18.32 41.14
C HIS A 22 0.99 19.25 40.70
N ARG A 23 1.28 20.24 39.88
CA ARG A 23 0.29 21.15 39.31
C ARG A 23 -0.62 20.48 38.30
N MET A 24 -0.08 19.62 37.46
CA MET A 24 -0.82 18.81 36.49
C MET A 24 -1.73 17.78 37.18
N THR A 25 -1.22 17.12 38.23
CA THR A 25 -1.98 16.07 38.94
C THR A 25 -2.99 16.64 39.94
N SER A 26 -2.85 17.90 40.40
CA SER A 26 -3.74 18.51 41.38
C SER A 26 -5.12 18.88 40.84
N ARG A 27 -5.26 19.04 39.53
CA ARG A 27 -6.53 19.36 38.89
C ARG A 27 -6.94 18.23 37.95
N ARG A 28 -8.09 17.59 38.21
CA ARG A 28 -8.65 16.48 37.41
C ARG A 28 -8.76 16.82 35.93
N LEU A 29 -9.03 18.10 35.60
CA LEU A 29 -9.19 18.57 34.24
C LEU A 29 -7.86 18.54 33.47
N TYR A 30 -6.73 18.94 34.09
CA TYR A 30 -5.41 18.89 33.47
C TYR A 30 -4.95 17.44 33.25
N LEU A 31 -5.24 16.56 34.22
CA LEU A 31 -4.92 15.14 34.10
C LEU A 31 -5.73 14.50 32.97
N GLY A 32 -7.00 14.86 32.82
CA GLY A 32 -7.86 14.43 31.71
C GLY A 32 -7.28 14.87 30.34
N VAL A 33 -6.91 16.15 30.22
CA VAL A 33 -6.40 16.67 28.94
C VAL A 33 -4.99 16.11 28.65
N CYS A 34 -4.09 16.08 29.62
CA CYS A 34 -2.70 15.67 29.38
C CYS A 34 -2.50 14.15 29.23
N VAL A 35 -3.39 13.33 29.77
CA VAL A 35 -3.27 11.87 29.75
C VAL A 35 -4.35 11.22 28.88
N VAL A 36 -5.62 11.57 29.13
CA VAL A 36 -6.73 10.90 28.44
C VAL A 36 -6.80 11.31 26.98
N LEU A 37 -6.58 12.59 26.65
CA LEU A 37 -6.64 13.05 25.27
C LEU A 37 -5.54 12.41 24.38
N PRO A 38 -4.25 12.37 24.77
CA PRO A 38 -3.22 11.67 23.98
C PRO A 38 -3.50 10.17 23.85
N LEU A 39 -3.95 9.50 24.91
CA LEU A 39 -4.33 8.08 24.85
C LEU A 39 -5.51 7.84 23.92
N LEU A 40 -6.51 8.69 23.95
CA LEU A 40 -7.66 8.64 23.06
C LEU A 40 -7.23 8.87 21.61
N CYS A 41 -6.34 9.83 21.36
CA CYS A 41 -5.80 10.09 20.03
C CYS A 41 -4.96 8.90 19.53
N LEU A 42 -4.12 8.29 20.39
CA LEU A 42 -3.37 7.09 20.06
C LEU A 42 -4.29 5.92 19.72
N PHE A 43 -5.33 5.70 20.53
CA PHE A 43 -6.33 4.66 20.27
C PHE A 43 -7.06 4.91 18.96
N PHE A 44 -7.45 6.16 18.70
CA PHE A 44 -8.11 6.56 17.46
C PHE A 44 -7.19 6.35 16.24
N MET A 45 -5.92 6.75 16.33
CA MET A 45 -4.92 6.51 15.29
C MET A 45 -4.71 5.01 15.05
N ALA A 46 -4.53 4.22 16.12
CA ALA A 46 -4.37 2.77 16.00
C ALA A 46 -5.60 2.09 15.35
N THR A 47 -6.80 2.63 15.59
CA THR A 47 -8.04 2.08 15.01
C THR A 47 -8.19 2.45 13.54
N ILE A 48 -7.88 3.71 13.17
CA ILE A 48 -8.00 4.17 11.78
C ILE A 48 -6.90 3.59 10.89
N PHE A 49 -5.68 3.52 11.41
CA PHE A 49 -4.51 3.08 10.64
C PHE A 49 -4.11 1.63 10.93
N GLY A 50 -4.94 0.89 11.65
CA GLY A 50 -4.68 -0.51 12.00
C GLY A 50 -4.55 -1.44 10.78
N ASN A 51 -5.28 -1.13 9.70
CA ASN A 51 -5.15 -1.76 8.39
C ASN A 51 -4.53 -0.72 7.45
N GLY A 52 -3.20 -0.59 7.47
CA GLY A 52 -2.47 0.46 6.73
C GLY A 52 -2.55 0.37 5.22
N GLN A 53 -3.00 -0.75 4.65
CA GLN A 53 -3.23 -0.95 3.23
C GLN A 53 -4.72 -0.86 2.90
N MET A 54 -5.04 -0.27 1.76
CA MET A 54 -6.41 -0.24 1.26
C MET A 54 -6.78 -1.64 0.75
N GLU A 55 -7.85 -2.20 1.27
CA GLU A 55 -8.38 -3.49 0.86
C GLU A 55 -9.73 -3.32 0.15
N ASN A 56 -10.10 -4.32 -0.64
CA ASN A 56 -11.41 -4.38 -1.29
C ASN A 56 -11.73 -3.21 -2.23
N ILE A 57 -10.74 -2.69 -2.95
CA ILE A 57 -10.97 -1.64 -3.95
C ILE A 57 -11.76 -2.24 -5.12
N PRO A 58 -12.93 -1.68 -5.48
CA PRO A 58 -13.73 -2.20 -6.59
C PRO A 58 -13.03 -2.01 -7.92
N VAL A 59 -12.81 -3.14 -8.62
CA VAL A 59 -12.18 -3.20 -9.93
C VAL A 59 -12.98 -4.05 -10.90
N GLY A 60 -12.82 -3.78 -12.20
CA GLY A 60 -13.41 -4.55 -13.28
C GLY A 60 -12.38 -5.40 -14.03
N ILE A 61 -12.83 -6.43 -14.70
CA ILE A 61 -12.03 -7.23 -15.63
C ILE A 61 -12.71 -7.28 -16.97
N VAL A 62 -11.97 -6.96 -18.03
CA VAL A 62 -12.40 -7.10 -19.43
C VAL A 62 -11.59 -8.25 -20.03
N ASP A 63 -12.20 -9.42 -20.15
CA ASP A 63 -11.55 -10.60 -20.72
C ASP A 63 -12.01 -10.82 -22.15
N LEU A 64 -11.15 -10.46 -23.12
CA LEU A 64 -11.40 -10.64 -24.56
C LEU A 64 -10.72 -11.91 -25.11
N ASP A 65 -9.95 -12.61 -24.29
CA ASP A 65 -9.23 -13.82 -24.71
C ASP A 65 -10.01 -15.11 -24.41
N ASN A 66 -10.72 -15.15 -23.27
CA ASN A 66 -11.57 -16.26 -22.82
C ASN A 66 -10.82 -17.64 -22.76
N THR A 67 -9.52 -17.62 -22.49
CA THR A 67 -8.68 -18.80 -22.41
C THR A 67 -8.51 -19.34 -20.99
N ALA A 68 -7.76 -20.43 -20.83
CA ALA A 68 -7.38 -20.93 -19.51
C ALA A 68 -6.45 -19.96 -18.78
N THR A 69 -5.56 -19.30 -19.51
CA THR A 69 -4.60 -18.32 -18.99
C THR A 69 -5.32 -17.05 -18.52
N SER A 70 -6.28 -16.51 -19.31
CA SER A 70 -7.05 -15.34 -18.91
C SER A 70 -7.88 -15.58 -17.64
N ARG A 71 -8.50 -16.76 -17.52
CA ARG A 71 -9.21 -17.17 -16.30
C ARG A 71 -8.28 -17.31 -15.09
N ASN A 72 -7.03 -17.75 -15.28
CA ASN A 72 -6.05 -17.81 -14.20
C ASN A 72 -5.68 -16.39 -13.72
N ILE A 73 -5.46 -15.46 -14.64
CA ILE A 73 -5.21 -14.06 -14.34
C ILE A 73 -6.37 -13.47 -13.52
N SER A 74 -7.61 -13.65 -14.00
CA SER A 74 -8.82 -13.17 -13.32
C SER A 74 -8.93 -13.72 -11.89
N ARG A 75 -8.63 -15.01 -11.69
CA ARG A 75 -8.63 -15.63 -10.36
C ARG A 75 -7.56 -15.05 -9.44
N ARG A 76 -6.36 -14.76 -9.96
CA ARG A 76 -5.29 -14.14 -9.17
C ARG A 76 -5.65 -12.75 -8.72
N ILE A 77 -6.22 -11.93 -9.61
CA ILE A 77 -6.74 -10.59 -9.25
C ILE A 77 -7.83 -10.71 -8.19
N SER A 78 -8.78 -11.64 -8.36
CA SER A 78 -9.85 -11.85 -7.38
C SER A 78 -9.37 -12.38 -6.02
N ALA A 79 -8.22 -13.04 -5.98
CA ALA A 79 -7.63 -13.58 -4.75
C ALA A 79 -6.77 -12.57 -3.99
N ALA A 80 -6.36 -11.48 -4.63
CA ALA A 80 -5.55 -10.45 -3.98
C ALA A 80 -6.42 -9.56 -3.07
N PRO A 81 -6.04 -9.34 -1.81
CA PRO A 81 -6.88 -8.66 -0.82
C PRO A 81 -7.16 -7.19 -1.17
N THR A 82 -6.29 -6.57 -1.94
CA THR A 82 -6.46 -5.19 -2.41
C THR A 82 -7.63 -5.03 -3.37
N PHE A 83 -7.94 -6.07 -4.16
CA PHE A 83 -8.96 -6.00 -5.19
C PHE A 83 -10.28 -6.63 -4.74
N ARG A 84 -11.38 -5.99 -5.10
CA ARG A 84 -12.71 -6.57 -5.12
C ARG A 84 -13.23 -6.53 -6.56
N VAL A 85 -13.12 -7.63 -7.27
CA VAL A 85 -13.69 -7.73 -8.62
C VAL A 85 -15.21 -7.65 -8.50
N THR A 86 -15.77 -6.54 -8.95
CA THR A 86 -17.22 -6.28 -8.87
C THR A 86 -17.93 -6.74 -10.12
N GLU A 87 -17.27 -6.65 -11.29
CA GLU A 87 -17.91 -6.93 -12.56
C GLU A 87 -16.90 -7.44 -13.60
N HIS A 88 -17.37 -8.38 -14.42
CA HIS A 88 -16.69 -8.84 -15.63
C HIS A 88 -17.36 -8.22 -16.84
N PHE A 89 -16.64 -7.37 -17.54
CA PHE A 89 -17.14 -6.68 -18.73
C PHE A 89 -16.78 -7.45 -19.99
N THR A 90 -17.70 -7.45 -20.94
CA THR A 90 -17.48 -8.03 -22.28
C THR A 90 -16.91 -7.03 -23.27
N ASP A 91 -17.02 -5.73 -22.96
CA ASP A 91 -16.51 -4.63 -23.77
C ASP A 91 -15.76 -3.62 -22.89
N GLU A 92 -14.67 -3.07 -23.44
CA GLU A 92 -13.87 -2.03 -22.77
C GLU A 92 -14.65 -0.72 -22.60
N ALA A 93 -15.59 -0.41 -23.53
CA ALA A 93 -16.40 0.80 -23.44
C ALA A 93 -17.30 0.82 -22.20
N ASP A 94 -17.81 -0.34 -21.79
CA ASP A 94 -18.63 -0.48 -20.59
C ASP A 94 -17.78 -0.33 -19.33
N ALA A 95 -16.60 -0.95 -19.27
CA ALA A 95 -15.66 -0.81 -18.18
C ALA A 95 -15.21 0.66 -18.01
N ARG A 96 -14.96 1.35 -19.12
CA ARG A 96 -14.60 2.77 -19.12
C ARG A 96 -15.73 3.64 -18.57
N ARG A 97 -16.99 3.34 -18.91
CA ARG A 97 -18.15 4.05 -18.35
C ARG A 97 -18.27 3.84 -16.84
N ALA A 98 -18.14 2.61 -16.38
CA ALA A 98 -18.16 2.29 -14.97
C ALA A 98 -17.02 3.00 -14.18
N LEU A 99 -15.82 3.11 -14.78
CA LEU A 99 -14.71 3.89 -14.22
C LEU A 99 -15.04 5.39 -14.13
N GLN A 100 -15.67 5.96 -15.17
CA GLN A 100 -16.08 7.38 -15.18
C GLN A 100 -17.20 7.67 -14.17
N GLN A 101 -18.12 6.72 -13.96
CA GLN A 101 -19.20 6.79 -12.97
C GLN A 101 -18.72 6.55 -11.55
N LYS A 102 -17.45 6.10 -11.38
CA LYS A 102 -16.83 5.73 -10.10
C LYS A 102 -17.45 4.49 -9.42
N ASP A 103 -18.10 3.64 -10.22
CA ASP A 103 -18.56 2.33 -9.76
C ASP A 103 -17.40 1.39 -9.54
N ILE A 104 -16.33 1.57 -10.34
CA ILE A 104 -15.02 0.93 -10.18
C ILE A 104 -13.90 1.98 -10.16
N TYR A 105 -12.78 1.67 -9.54
CA TYR A 105 -11.60 2.55 -9.50
C TYR A 105 -10.49 2.12 -10.44
N GLY A 106 -10.61 0.95 -11.04
CA GLY A 106 -9.70 0.46 -12.09
C GLY A 106 -10.27 -0.74 -12.81
N TYR A 107 -9.72 -1.04 -13.98
CA TYR A 107 -10.04 -2.28 -14.70
C TYR A 107 -8.83 -2.81 -15.45
N LEU A 108 -8.76 -4.14 -15.55
CA LEU A 108 -7.75 -4.86 -16.32
C LEU A 108 -8.35 -5.27 -17.66
N VAL A 109 -7.61 -5.06 -18.75
CA VAL A 109 -7.96 -5.54 -20.09
C VAL A 109 -7.00 -6.68 -20.46
N ILE A 110 -7.58 -7.84 -20.75
CA ILE A 110 -6.88 -8.99 -21.32
C ILE A 110 -7.22 -9.02 -22.81
N PRO A 111 -6.27 -8.67 -23.70
CA PRO A 111 -6.56 -8.54 -25.11
C PRO A 111 -6.80 -9.91 -25.78
N PRO A 112 -7.47 -9.92 -26.95
CA PRO A 112 -7.71 -11.16 -27.66
C PRO A 112 -6.39 -11.82 -28.12
N ARG A 113 -6.35 -13.14 -28.10
CA ARG A 113 -5.18 -13.97 -28.41
C ARG A 113 -3.99 -13.72 -27.46
N PHE A 114 -4.28 -13.33 -26.21
CA PHE A 114 -3.26 -13.11 -25.20
C PHE A 114 -2.44 -14.39 -24.93
N GLU A 115 -3.09 -15.53 -24.69
CA GLU A 115 -2.44 -16.81 -24.45
C GLU A 115 -1.55 -17.22 -25.62
N GLN A 116 -2.03 -17.10 -26.85
CA GLN A 116 -1.26 -17.42 -28.04
C GLN A 116 0.00 -16.56 -28.16
N LYS A 117 -0.12 -15.25 -27.95
CA LYS A 117 1.01 -14.31 -27.99
C LYS A 117 2.01 -14.58 -26.85
N ALA A 118 1.53 -14.92 -25.67
CA ALA A 118 2.36 -15.26 -24.53
C ALA A 118 3.18 -16.53 -24.80
N VAL A 119 2.57 -17.59 -25.36
CA VAL A 119 3.25 -18.83 -25.70
C VAL A 119 4.24 -18.67 -26.85
N THR A 120 3.91 -17.86 -27.86
CA THR A 120 4.80 -17.64 -29.02
C THR A 120 5.90 -16.60 -28.78
N GLY A 121 5.89 -15.92 -27.62
CA GLY A 121 6.88 -14.89 -27.31
C GLY A 121 6.76 -13.61 -28.16
N THR A 122 5.62 -13.43 -28.86
CA THR A 122 5.40 -12.28 -29.74
C THR A 122 4.92 -11.00 -29.00
N GLY A 123 5.04 -10.97 -27.69
CA GLY A 123 4.70 -9.83 -26.86
C GLY A 123 3.22 -9.81 -26.48
N ALA A 124 2.86 -10.46 -25.39
CA ALA A 124 1.54 -10.34 -24.76
C ALA A 124 1.56 -9.20 -23.76
N THR A 125 0.69 -8.21 -23.97
CA THR A 125 0.63 -7.03 -23.09
C THR A 125 -0.70 -7.04 -22.35
N LEU A 126 -0.66 -7.01 -21.03
CA LEU A 126 -1.82 -6.71 -20.19
C LEU A 126 -1.88 -5.20 -19.97
N THR A 127 -3.06 -4.64 -20.14
CA THR A 127 -3.27 -3.21 -19.92
C THR A 127 -4.21 -3.01 -18.75
N TYR A 128 -3.79 -2.20 -17.79
CA TYR A 128 -4.67 -1.81 -16.69
C TYR A 128 -4.91 -0.31 -16.70
N TYR A 129 -6.15 0.07 -16.44
CA TYR A 129 -6.59 1.45 -16.32
C TYR A 129 -7.06 1.70 -14.91
N TYR A 130 -6.71 2.84 -14.35
CA TYR A 130 -7.09 3.20 -13.00
C TYR A 130 -7.39 4.69 -12.85
N HIS A 131 -8.20 5.02 -11.86
CA HIS A 131 -8.63 6.39 -11.62
C HIS A 131 -7.61 7.11 -10.74
N TYR A 132 -6.81 7.99 -11.34
CA TYR A 132 -5.72 8.71 -10.64
C TYR A 132 -6.18 9.97 -9.88
N ALA A 133 -7.45 10.39 -10.00
CA ALA A 133 -7.95 11.59 -9.30
C ALA A 133 -7.89 11.46 -7.76
N LEU A 134 -7.93 10.23 -7.25
CA LEU A 134 -7.63 9.92 -5.85
C LEU A 134 -6.22 9.35 -5.81
N LEU A 135 -5.23 10.21 -5.54
CA LEU A 135 -3.82 9.85 -5.60
C LEU A 135 -3.47 8.59 -4.77
N SER A 136 -4.07 8.47 -3.59
CA SER A 136 -3.89 7.32 -2.71
C SER A 136 -4.43 6.01 -3.29
N VAL A 137 -5.66 6.02 -3.81
CA VAL A 137 -6.29 4.84 -4.42
C VAL A 137 -5.58 4.46 -5.71
N GLY A 138 -5.19 5.45 -6.53
CA GLY A 138 -4.51 5.22 -7.80
C GLY A 138 -3.12 4.60 -7.61
N SER A 139 -2.32 5.09 -6.66
CA SER A 139 -1.00 4.53 -6.37
C SER A 139 -1.08 3.10 -5.81
N GLU A 140 -2.04 2.84 -4.94
CA GLU A 140 -2.27 1.50 -4.38
C GLU A 140 -2.70 0.50 -5.45
N LEU A 141 -3.64 0.90 -6.32
CA LEU A 141 -4.06 0.06 -7.45
C LEU A 141 -2.91 -0.24 -8.41
N MET A 142 -2.10 0.77 -8.74
CA MET A 142 -0.93 0.59 -9.59
C MET A 142 0.03 -0.44 -8.98
N ALA A 143 0.43 -0.26 -7.73
CA ALA A 143 1.32 -1.19 -7.04
C ALA A 143 0.73 -2.60 -6.94
N ALA A 144 -0.56 -2.72 -6.62
CA ALA A 144 -1.24 -3.99 -6.52
C ALA A 144 -1.35 -4.72 -7.88
N PHE A 145 -1.65 -4.01 -8.97
CA PHE A 145 -1.65 -4.59 -10.30
C PHE A 145 -0.25 -5.06 -10.70
N GLU A 146 0.78 -4.24 -10.50
CA GLU A 146 2.16 -4.61 -10.80
C GLU A 146 2.58 -5.86 -10.01
N ASN A 147 2.38 -5.88 -8.71
CA ASN A 147 2.73 -7.02 -7.86
C ASN A 147 1.96 -8.30 -8.22
N THR A 148 0.70 -8.19 -8.62
CA THR A 148 -0.13 -9.34 -8.95
C THR A 148 0.12 -9.86 -10.37
N LEU A 149 0.41 -8.97 -11.33
CA LEU A 149 0.56 -9.31 -12.74
C LEU A 149 2.00 -9.64 -13.13
N ALA A 150 3.02 -9.12 -12.45
CA ALA A 150 4.41 -9.40 -12.76
C ALA A 150 4.75 -10.91 -12.80
N PRO A 151 4.32 -11.73 -11.82
CA PRO A 151 4.56 -13.17 -11.88
C PRO A 151 3.83 -13.87 -13.04
N VAL A 152 2.70 -13.32 -13.47
CA VAL A 152 1.89 -13.88 -14.57
C VAL A 152 2.52 -13.57 -15.92
N ALA A 153 3.04 -12.37 -16.09
CA ALA A 153 3.72 -11.96 -17.33
C ALA A 153 4.97 -12.82 -17.60
N LEU A 154 5.61 -13.33 -16.57
CA LEU A 154 6.80 -14.18 -16.66
C LEU A 154 6.47 -15.66 -16.83
N SER A 155 5.29 -16.13 -16.44
CA SER A 155 4.95 -17.56 -16.42
C SER A 155 5.06 -18.28 -17.78
N PRO A 156 4.66 -17.71 -18.93
CA PRO A 156 4.82 -18.37 -20.22
C PRO A 156 6.30 -18.53 -20.62
N ILE A 157 7.12 -17.55 -20.28
CA ILE A 157 8.56 -17.57 -20.57
C ILE A 157 9.25 -18.64 -19.72
N VAL A 158 8.87 -18.74 -18.45
CA VAL A 158 9.36 -19.78 -17.54
C VAL A 158 8.98 -21.17 -18.06
N MET A 159 7.72 -21.38 -18.42
CA MET A 159 7.26 -22.66 -18.96
C MET A 159 7.98 -23.06 -20.25
N GLN A 160 8.25 -22.13 -21.15
CA GLN A 160 8.96 -22.40 -22.39
C GLN A 160 10.44 -22.72 -22.15
N ALA A 161 11.07 -22.05 -21.23
CA ALA A 161 12.48 -22.29 -20.88
C ALA A 161 12.66 -23.61 -20.09
N GLU A 162 11.71 -23.96 -19.23
CA GLU A 162 11.67 -25.30 -18.58
C GLU A 162 11.51 -26.41 -19.60
N ALA A 163 10.69 -26.20 -20.64
CA ALA A 163 10.56 -27.16 -21.75
C ALA A 163 11.87 -27.33 -22.55
N LEU A 164 12.76 -26.34 -22.53
CA LEU A 164 14.10 -26.37 -23.11
C LEU A 164 15.17 -26.89 -22.14
N GLY A 165 14.79 -27.35 -20.95
CA GLY A 165 15.68 -27.91 -19.94
C GLY A 165 16.44 -26.91 -19.10
N VAL A 166 16.04 -25.63 -19.13
CA VAL A 166 16.58 -24.57 -18.26
C VAL A 166 15.80 -24.57 -16.97
N SER A 167 16.46 -24.63 -15.81
CA SER A 167 15.77 -24.64 -14.53
C SER A 167 15.11 -23.27 -14.25
N GLY A 168 13.91 -23.28 -13.64
CA GLY A 168 13.15 -22.07 -13.33
C GLY A 168 13.94 -21.02 -12.53
N GLU A 169 14.86 -21.47 -11.69
CA GLU A 169 15.73 -20.64 -10.87
C GLU A 169 16.77 -19.88 -11.73
N GLN A 170 17.30 -20.54 -12.77
CA GLN A 170 18.20 -19.89 -13.74
C GLN A 170 17.46 -18.88 -14.62
N ILE A 171 16.20 -19.17 -14.96
CA ILE A 171 15.36 -18.29 -15.76
C ILE A 171 15.03 -17.01 -15.00
N GLN A 172 14.68 -17.10 -13.72
CA GLN A 172 14.45 -15.92 -12.89
C GLN A 172 15.67 -15.01 -12.82
N THR A 173 16.88 -15.57 -12.75
CA THR A 173 18.13 -14.80 -12.75
C THR A 173 18.40 -14.08 -14.08
N PHE A 174 17.96 -14.65 -15.21
CA PHE A 174 18.12 -14.03 -16.54
C PHE A 174 17.00 -13.05 -16.93
N LEU A 175 15.77 -13.28 -16.42
CA LEU A 175 14.60 -12.47 -16.77
C LEU A 175 14.37 -11.28 -15.84
N LEU A 176 15.04 -11.26 -14.70
CA LEU A 176 15.13 -10.07 -13.86
C LEU A 176 16.37 -9.28 -14.29
N PRO A 177 16.24 -8.34 -15.25
CA PRO A 177 17.31 -7.41 -15.52
C PRO A 177 17.44 -6.57 -14.25
N VAL A 178 18.51 -6.82 -13.47
CA VAL A 178 18.87 -6.01 -12.32
C VAL A 178 17.60 -5.53 -11.60
N GLU A 179 17.14 -6.26 -10.60
CA GLU A 179 16.20 -5.70 -9.66
C GLU A 179 16.82 -4.37 -9.23
N ALA A 180 16.28 -3.27 -9.71
CA ALA A 180 16.43 -2.03 -9.00
C ALA A 180 15.74 -2.30 -7.67
N SER A 181 16.49 -2.87 -6.72
CA SER A 181 16.05 -3.11 -5.36
C SER A 181 15.86 -1.72 -4.75
N THR A 182 14.73 -1.14 -5.07
CA THR A 182 14.23 0.02 -4.37
C THR A 182 13.81 -0.50 -3.01
N HIS A 183 14.75 -0.43 -2.05
CA HIS A 183 14.42 -0.54 -0.65
C HIS A 183 14.05 0.87 -0.18
N PRO A 184 12.77 1.23 -0.12
CA PRO A 184 12.35 2.44 0.57
C PRO A 184 12.74 2.25 2.03
N LEU A 185 13.74 3.03 2.50
CA LEU A 185 14.34 2.89 3.82
C LEU A 185 13.37 3.14 4.98
N TYR A 186 12.21 3.74 4.74
CA TYR A 186 11.30 4.21 5.78
C TYR A 186 9.85 3.71 5.68
N ASN A 187 9.42 3.19 4.55
CA ASN A 187 8.07 2.65 4.35
C ASN A 187 8.06 1.69 3.15
N PRO A 188 8.65 0.49 3.28
CA PRO A 188 8.77 -0.47 2.19
C PRO A 188 7.43 -0.91 1.62
N ASP A 189 6.40 -0.96 2.45
CA ASP A 189 5.07 -1.43 2.09
C ASP A 189 4.12 -0.29 1.66
N MET A 190 4.63 0.96 1.54
CA MET A 190 3.83 2.17 1.29
C MET A 190 2.63 2.32 2.24
N ASP A 191 2.81 1.88 3.49
CA ASP A 191 1.78 1.89 4.51
C ASP A 191 1.47 3.32 4.95
N TYR A 192 0.22 3.72 4.75
CA TYR A 192 -0.26 5.05 5.14
C TYR A 192 -0.20 5.31 6.63
N SER A 193 -0.27 4.27 7.46
CA SER A 193 -0.17 4.40 8.91
C SER A 193 1.20 4.93 9.31
N ILE A 194 2.26 4.46 8.67
CA ILE A 194 3.64 4.90 8.91
C ILE A 194 3.85 6.33 8.39
N TYR A 195 3.33 6.62 7.21
CA TYR A 195 3.50 7.94 6.58
C TYR A 195 2.75 9.06 7.31
N LEU A 196 1.49 8.81 7.70
CA LEU A 196 0.63 9.82 8.32
C LEU A 196 0.78 9.90 9.84
N SER A 197 1.15 8.82 10.52
CA SER A 197 1.27 8.82 11.99
C SER A 197 2.29 9.84 12.49
N GLN A 198 3.43 9.97 11.84
CA GLN A 198 4.49 10.90 12.25
C GLN A 198 4.04 12.37 12.24
N PRO A 199 3.54 12.96 11.13
CA PRO A 199 3.07 14.34 11.12
C PRO A 199 1.89 14.56 12.08
N PHE A 200 0.97 13.60 12.22
CA PHE A 200 -0.12 13.71 13.19
C PHE A 200 0.38 13.76 14.64
N PHE A 201 1.39 13.00 14.99
CA PHE A 201 2.02 13.11 16.30
C PHE A 201 2.58 14.50 16.57
N PHE A 202 3.27 15.10 15.61
CA PHE A 202 3.81 16.45 15.75
C PHE A 202 2.71 17.49 15.91
N VAL A 203 1.63 17.42 15.15
CA VAL A 203 0.47 18.31 15.27
C VAL A 203 -0.20 18.16 16.64
N LEU A 204 -0.37 16.93 17.13
CA LEU A 204 -0.90 16.64 18.46
C LEU A 204 -0.04 17.24 19.58
N PHE A 205 1.29 17.08 19.51
CA PHE A 205 2.20 17.70 20.47
C PHE A 205 2.13 19.21 20.42
N GLN A 206 2.01 19.79 19.23
CA GLN A 206 1.91 21.23 19.06
C GLN A 206 0.62 21.80 19.71
N ILE A 207 -0.51 21.10 19.56
CA ILE A 207 -1.78 21.49 20.20
C ILE A 207 -1.70 21.35 21.73
N LEU A 208 -0.97 20.36 22.24
CA LEU A 208 -0.81 20.14 23.68
C LEU A 208 0.12 21.16 24.37
N ILE A 209 1.06 21.75 23.64
CA ILE A 209 2.04 22.72 24.17
C ILE A 209 1.46 24.15 24.14
N LEU A 210 0.50 24.47 23.24
CA LEU A 210 -0.20 25.74 23.17
C LEU A 210 -1.26 25.87 24.25
#